data_9debf496ad9d494d326ae1e8fd4dc749
#
_entry.id   9debf496ad9d494d326ae1e8fd4dc749
#
_cell.length_a   1.000
_cell.length_b   1.000
_cell.length_c   1.000
_cell.angle_alpha   90.00
_cell.angle_beta   90.00
_cell.angle_gamma   90.00
#
_symmetry.space_group_name_H-M   'P 1'
#
loop_
_entity.id
_entity.type
_entity.pdbx_description
1 polymer ?
#
loop_
_entity_poly.entity_id
_entity_poly.type
_entity_poly.pdbx_seq_one_letter_code
_entity_poly.pdbx_strand_id
1 'polypeptide(L)' 'MKMFTPNKITKRYTTLIENLQFLEGERLGLDPRIHKHQLKILDEKIDLIRSEILEIDLKHRGIGK' A
#
# COMPACT_ATOMS: atom_id res chain seq x y z
N MET A 1 0.93 -3.59 31.47
CA MET A 1 1.36 -3.05 30.38
C MET A 1 0.30 -2.52 29.50
N LYS A 2 0.58 -1.51 28.86
CA LYS A 2 -0.43 -0.95 28.14
C LYS A 2 -0.60 -1.57 26.81
N MET A 3 -1.74 -1.92 26.52
CA MET A 3 -1.97 -2.51 25.30
C MET A 3 -2.02 -1.52 24.22
N PHE A 4 -1.39 -1.76 23.13
CA PHE A 4 -1.42 -0.88 22.02
C PHE A 4 -2.78 -1.01 21.38
N THR A 5 -3.47 0.09 21.23
CA THR A 5 -4.77 0.08 20.59
C THR A 5 -4.68 0.81 19.27
N PRO A 6 -4.82 0.14 18.17
CA PRO A 6 -4.69 0.80 16.87
C PRO A 6 -5.84 1.77 16.67
N ASN A 7 -5.53 2.91 16.11
CA ASN A 7 -6.57 3.87 15.84
C ASN A 7 -6.90 3.71 14.36
N LYS A 8 -7.79 4.55 13.87
CA LYS A 8 -8.21 4.45 12.49
C LYS A 8 -7.07 4.56 11.51
N ILE A 9 -6.15 5.43 11.77
CA ILE A 9 -5.03 5.61 10.87
C ILE A 9 -4.17 4.36 10.83
N THR A 10 -3.94 3.75 11.97
CA THR A 10 -3.12 2.55 12.01
C THR A 10 -3.78 1.40 11.25
N LYS A 11 -5.10 1.27 11.41
CA LYS A 11 -5.80 0.22 10.73
C LYS A 11 -5.75 0.43 9.23
N ARG A 12 -5.95 1.66 8.79
CA ARG A 12 -5.91 1.96 7.37
C ARG A 12 -4.52 1.69 6.81
N TYR A 13 -3.50 2.09 7.55
CA TYR A 13 -2.12 1.88 7.12
C TYR A 13 -1.84 0.38 6.95
N THR A 14 -2.24 -0.41 7.93
CA THR A 14 -2.04 -1.85 7.87
C THR A 14 -2.77 -2.46 6.68
N THR A 15 -4.00 -2.03 6.45
CA THR A 15 -4.77 -2.54 5.33
C THR A 15 -4.09 -2.19 4.01
N LEU A 16 -3.56 -0.98 3.89
CA LEU A 16 -2.90 -0.58 2.68
C LEU A 16 -1.64 -1.40 2.44
N ILE A 17 -0.88 -1.66 3.50
CA ILE A 17 0.32 -2.48 3.37
C ILE A 17 -0.03 -3.90 2.95
N GLU A 18 -1.08 -4.45 3.52
CA GLU A 18 -1.48 -5.80 3.16
C GLU A 18 -1.93 -5.87 1.70
N ASN A 19 -2.69 -4.86 1.27
CA ASN A 19 -3.13 -4.81 -0.12
C ASN A 19 -1.95 -4.66 -1.06
N LEU A 20 -0.97 -3.85 -0.66
CA LEU A 20 0.20 -3.66 -1.48
C LEU A 20 0.96 -4.98 -1.63
N GLN A 21 1.13 -5.70 -0.54
CA GLN A 21 1.83 -6.98 -0.60
C GLN A 21 1.09 -7.97 -1.49
N PHE A 22 -0.23 -7.98 -1.40
CA PHE A 22 -1.03 -8.87 -2.22
C PHE A 22 -0.85 -8.54 -3.70
N LEU A 23 -0.93 -7.25 -4.04
CA LEU A 23 -0.80 -6.83 -5.42
C LEU A 23 0.59 -7.10 -5.97
N GLU A 24 1.60 -6.88 -5.15
CA GLU A 24 2.97 -7.16 -5.57
C GLU A 24 3.19 -8.66 -5.78
N GLY A 25 2.54 -9.47 -4.95
CA GLY A 25 2.61 -10.90 -5.13
C GLY A 25 1.97 -11.34 -6.43
N GLU A 26 0.82 -10.74 -6.75
CA GLU A 26 0.16 -11.04 -8.01
C GLU A 26 1.00 -10.61 -9.19
N ARG A 27 1.64 -9.47 -9.07
CA ARG A 27 2.47 -8.96 -10.15
C ARG A 27 3.62 -9.92 -10.45
N LEU A 28 4.20 -10.50 -9.42
CA LEU A 28 5.29 -11.42 -9.60
C LEU A 28 4.87 -12.69 -10.35
N GLY A 29 3.62 -13.05 -10.23
CA GLY A 29 3.12 -14.24 -10.90
C GLY A 29 2.70 -14.03 -12.33
N LEU A 30 2.77 -12.79 -12.83
CA LEU A 30 2.36 -12.51 -14.20
C LEU A 30 3.56 -12.35 -15.12
N ASP A 31 3.43 -12.93 -16.30
CA ASP A 31 4.49 -12.83 -17.29
C ASP A 31 4.34 -11.50 -18.03
N PRO A 32 5.32 -10.62 -17.99
CA PRO A 32 5.22 -9.32 -18.63
C PRO A 32 4.95 -9.38 -20.13
N ARG A 33 5.32 -10.46 -20.75
CA ARG A 33 5.10 -10.57 -22.19
C ARG A 33 3.66 -10.93 -22.52
N ILE A 34 3.03 -11.68 -21.63
CA ILE A 34 1.67 -12.12 -21.87
C ILE A 34 0.66 -11.22 -21.21
N HIS A 35 0.95 -10.78 -20.00
CA HIS A 35 0.00 -10.02 -19.22
C HIS A 35 0.37 -8.54 -19.11
N LYS A 36 0.82 -7.97 -20.20
CA LYS A 36 1.20 -6.59 -20.20
C LYS A 36 0.12 -5.65 -19.71
N HIS A 37 -1.08 -5.85 -20.19
CA HIS A 37 -2.18 -4.97 -19.80
C HIS A 37 -2.53 -5.11 -18.32
N GLN A 38 -2.54 -6.33 -17.83
CA GLN A 38 -2.84 -6.55 -16.43
C GLN A 38 -1.76 -5.99 -15.54
N LEU A 39 -0.51 -6.09 -15.97
CA LEU A 39 0.59 -5.54 -15.19
C LEU A 39 0.47 -4.03 -15.12
N LYS A 40 0.03 -3.41 -16.19
CA LYS A 40 -0.14 -1.97 -16.17
C LYS A 40 -1.19 -1.56 -15.15
N ILE A 41 -2.30 -2.30 -15.11
CA ILE A 41 -3.37 -2.00 -14.16
C ILE A 41 -2.86 -2.21 -12.73
N LEU A 42 -2.11 -3.29 -12.51
CA LEU A 42 -1.58 -3.55 -11.17
C LEU A 42 -0.59 -2.46 -10.77
N ASP A 43 0.24 -2.01 -11.69
CA ASP A 43 1.20 -0.97 -11.40
C ASP A 43 0.48 0.31 -10.98
N GLU A 44 -0.62 0.63 -11.65
CA GLU A 44 -1.38 1.82 -11.30
C GLU A 44 -1.98 1.70 -9.91
N LYS A 45 -2.50 0.52 -9.58
CA LYS A 45 -3.06 0.31 -8.27
C LYS A 45 -1.98 0.37 -7.19
N ILE A 46 -0.84 -0.21 -7.48
CA ILE A 46 0.28 -0.21 -6.54
C ILE A 46 0.72 1.23 -6.30
N ASP A 47 0.80 2.04 -7.35
CA ASP A 47 1.21 3.43 -7.21
C ASP A 47 0.23 4.20 -6.34
N LEU A 48 -1.06 3.97 -6.53
CA LEU A 48 -2.07 4.65 -5.74
C LEU A 48 -1.94 4.29 -4.27
N ILE A 49 -1.74 3.02 -3.99
CA ILE A 49 -1.61 2.58 -2.60
C ILE A 49 -0.34 3.14 -1.99
N ARG A 50 0.75 3.15 -2.73
CA ARG A 50 1.99 3.70 -2.22
C ARG A 50 1.84 5.18 -1.92
N SER A 51 1.11 5.90 -2.76
CA SER A 51 0.87 7.32 -2.53
C SER A 51 0.07 7.53 -1.25
N GLU A 52 -0.92 6.69 -1.02
CA GLU A 52 -1.72 6.81 0.18
C GLU A 52 -0.89 6.50 1.42
N ILE A 53 -0.06 5.49 1.34
CA ILE A 53 0.79 5.13 2.46
C ILE A 53 1.74 6.29 2.77
N LEU A 54 2.30 6.89 1.73
CA LEU A 54 3.21 7.99 1.91
C LEU A 54 2.49 9.18 2.55
N GLU A 55 1.27 9.45 2.14
CA GLU A 55 0.51 10.52 2.73
C GLU A 55 0.28 10.31 4.22
N ILE A 56 -0.08 9.10 4.59
CA ILE A 56 -0.31 8.81 6.00
C ILE A 56 0.99 8.96 6.77
N ASP A 57 2.08 8.48 6.19
CA ASP A 57 3.37 8.56 6.85
C ASP A 57 3.77 10.01 7.05
N LEU A 58 3.58 10.84 6.05
CA LEU A 58 3.93 12.24 6.16
C LEU A 58 3.07 12.94 7.20
N LYS A 59 1.80 12.63 7.25
CA LYS A 59 0.94 13.23 8.24
C LYS A 59 1.35 12.84 9.62
N HIS A 60 1.76 11.60 9.78
CA HIS A 60 2.13 11.12 11.09
C HIS A 60 3.38 11.78 11.62
N ARG A 61 4.38 11.93 10.80
CA ARG A 61 5.57 12.49 11.33
C ARG A 61 5.75 13.91 10.96
N GLY A 62 5.11 14.32 9.93
CA GLY A 62 5.33 15.64 9.49
C GLY A 62 4.64 16.67 10.17
N ILE A 63 3.80 16.30 10.99
CA ILE A 63 3.14 17.23 11.63
C ILE A 63 3.85 18.29 12.04
N GLY A 64 4.48 18.27 12.44
CA GLY A 64 5.01 19.36 12.82
C GLY A 64 5.57 20.17 11.79
N LYS A 65 5.47 20.10 11.18
CA LYS A 65 6.00 20.90 10.50
C LYS A 65 5.72 21.37 9.92
#